data_c9a87c6dc6114846062eafed926ea65e
#
_entry.id   c9a87c6dc6114846062eafed926ea65e
#
_cell.length_a   1.000
_cell.length_b   1.000
_cell.length_c   1.000
_cell.angle_alpha   90.00
_cell.angle_beta   90.00
_cell.angle_gamma   90.00
#
_symmetry.space_group_name_H-M   'P 1'
#
loop_
_entity.id
_entity.type
_entity.pdbx_description
1 polymer ?
#
loop_
_entity_poly.entity_id
_entity_poly.type
_entity_poly.pdbx_seq_one_letter_code
_entity_poly.pdbx_strand_id
1 'polypeptide(L)'
;MAATPAQQAHDALTRGRAASQTARTESRTQRWVLALTSLGALMVTLDALVVASAFATIRGDLHASIDQLQWTANAYTLSLAMLLMVAAVLGDRWGRRRVFVGGLFLFTAASAACAMSPTIGALIAARTVQGAGAAFIMPMALGLLVAGFPPVRRGWATGMFAGITGLGVLAGPIVGGAVTQGLAWRGIFWINVPIGAVVIILTLLKVAESRGLHRPLDVPGTVLITLGVLALIWGVVHGEPAGWGSSEVVVTLTTGATLLVGFLAWEAKSPHPMVPLRLFGNPSFSAGNAAGFLLTAALFATVFFAAQDMHAAYGAGPFMSGVQLLPWTGSLFVVAPMAGRLIDRVGERPFASIGLALQAVGMFWMSRESTHHGYGSMVLPMIIAGVGVSLALPAAQAAVTGAVPPQAAGLAGGIYSMMRQTGGAVGVAVLTAVFTSVGGYTDFPHSMQRVLEVGSALSMAGGIAAVFISSRRANGLTAFIAGSDSREPATAPK
;
A
#
# COMPACT_ATOMS: atom_id res chain seq x y z
N MET A 1 6.93 -47.97 38.07
CA MET A 1 8.35 -48.07 37.62
C MET A 1 8.79 -46.68 37.18
N ALA A 2 9.71 -46.06 37.89
CA ALA A 2 10.25 -44.73 37.51
C ALA A 2 11.26 -44.94 36.38
N ALA A 3 11.17 -44.04 35.35
CA ALA A 3 12.09 -44.07 34.22
C ALA A 3 13.56 -43.92 34.69
N THR A 4 14.47 -44.66 34.13
CA THR A 4 15.89 -44.58 34.45
C THR A 4 16.48 -43.21 34.05
N PRO A 5 17.53 -42.74 34.74
CA PRO A 5 18.20 -41.48 34.38
C PRO A 5 18.66 -41.43 32.91
N ALA A 6 19.08 -42.55 32.34
CA ALA A 6 19.46 -42.69 30.93
C ALA A 6 18.25 -42.47 29.96
N GLN A 7 17.07 -42.98 30.31
CA GLN A 7 15.85 -42.78 29.56
C GLN A 7 15.39 -41.31 29.61
N GLN A 8 15.46 -40.67 30.78
CA GLN A 8 15.14 -39.25 30.92
C GLN A 8 16.07 -38.34 30.11
N ALA A 9 17.39 -38.67 30.07
CA ALA A 9 18.36 -37.94 29.25
C ALA A 9 18.12 -38.15 27.74
N HIS A 10 17.76 -39.36 27.31
CA HIS A 10 17.45 -39.65 25.91
C HIS A 10 16.18 -38.92 25.46
N ASP A 11 15.14 -38.91 26.29
CA ASP A 11 13.87 -38.19 26.02
C ASP A 11 14.09 -36.67 26.01
N ALA A 12 14.95 -36.11 26.82
CA ALA A 12 15.31 -34.71 26.82
C ALA A 12 16.06 -34.32 25.53
N LEU A 13 17.01 -35.15 25.07
CA LEU A 13 17.73 -34.93 23.81
C LEU A 13 16.83 -35.05 22.58
N THR A 14 15.94 -36.03 22.56
CA THR A 14 14.97 -36.18 21.44
C THR A 14 13.96 -35.02 21.38
N ARG A 15 13.44 -34.58 22.54
CA ARG A 15 12.59 -33.36 22.62
C ARG A 15 13.35 -32.12 22.19
N GLY A 16 14.60 -31.93 22.61
CA GLY A 16 15.45 -30.82 22.20
C GLY A 16 15.72 -30.80 20.68
N ARG A 17 16.00 -31.98 20.08
CA ARG A 17 16.16 -32.11 18.62
C ARG A 17 14.86 -31.82 17.86
N ALA A 18 13.73 -32.35 18.32
CA ALA A 18 12.42 -32.08 17.73
C ALA A 18 12.07 -30.59 17.80
N ALA A 19 12.25 -29.93 18.96
CA ALA A 19 12.04 -28.51 19.14
C ALA A 19 12.93 -27.65 18.21
N SER A 20 14.22 -28.03 18.07
CA SER A 20 15.13 -27.31 17.17
C SER A 20 14.80 -27.49 15.69
N GLN A 21 14.32 -28.66 15.28
CA GLN A 21 13.85 -28.92 13.92
C GLN A 21 12.57 -28.13 13.62
N THR A 22 11.60 -28.11 14.55
CA THR A 22 10.37 -27.33 14.43
C THR A 22 10.68 -25.84 14.27
N ALA A 23 11.54 -25.28 15.12
CA ALA A 23 11.96 -23.88 15.05
C ALA A 23 12.67 -23.53 13.73
N ARG A 24 13.50 -24.43 13.19
CA ARG A 24 14.15 -24.24 11.88
C ARG A 24 13.15 -24.27 10.73
N THR A 25 12.18 -25.16 10.78
CA THR A 25 11.14 -25.31 9.75
C THR A 25 10.22 -24.08 9.75
N GLU A 26 9.78 -23.61 10.92
CA GLU A 26 9.00 -22.39 11.07
C GLU A 26 9.75 -21.17 10.53
N SER A 27 11.01 -21.01 10.88
CA SER A 27 11.86 -19.92 10.37
C SER A 27 12.00 -19.96 8.85
N ARG A 28 12.11 -21.15 8.24
CA ARG A 28 12.20 -21.32 6.79
C ARG A 28 10.88 -20.95 6.10
N THR A 29 9.75 -21.38 6.65
CA THR A 29 8.42 -21.04 6.13
C THR A 29 8.16 -19.53 6.19
N GLN A 30 8.49 -18.88 7.32
CA GLN A 30 8.36 -17.42 7.48
C GLN A 30 9.17 -16.66 6.44
N ARG A 31 10.41 -17.10 6.13
CA ARG A 31 11.23 -16.47 5.08
C ARG A 31 10.58 -16.57 3.69
N TRP A 32 10.00 -17.72 3.36
CA TRP A 32 9.29 -17.88 2.10
C TRP A 32 8.03 -17.02 2.01
N VAL A 33 7.24 -16.98 3.08
CA VAL A 33 6.06 -16.11 3.14
C VAL A 33 6.47 -14.66 2.91
N LEU A 34 7.45 -14.14 3.66
CA LEU A 34 7.94 -12.77 3.50
C LEU A 34 8.46 -12.51 2.09
N ALA A 35 9.33 -13.37 1.57
CA ALA A 35 9.93 -13.17 0.25
C ALA A 35 8.88 -13.15 -0.87
N LEU A 36 7.96 -14.13 -0.88
CA LEU A 36 7.00 -14.29 -1.98
C LEU A 36 5.88 -13.23 -1.92
N THR A 37 5.39 -12.89 -0.73
CA THR A 37 4.39 -11.83 -0.58
C THR A 37 4.99 -10.45 -0.89
N SER A 38 6.21 -10.18 -0.44
CA SER A 38 6.90 -8.92 -0.75
C SER A 38 7.25 -8.80 -2.24
N LEU A 39 7.66 -9.89 -2.89
CA LEU A 39 7.98 -9.88 -4.32
C LEU A 39 6.73 -9.66 -5.17
N GLY A 40 5.58 -10.29 -4.80
CA GLY A 40 4.30 -10.03 -5.45
C GLY A 40 3.85 -8.57 -5.32
N ALA A 41 3.99 -7.99 -4.12
CA ALA A 41 3.66 -6.58 -3.88
C ALA A 41 4.65 -5.62 -4.57
N LEU A 42 5.94 -5.98 -4.62
CA LEU A 42 6.97 -5.24 -5.36
C LEU A 42 6.65 -5.17 -6.85
N MET A 43 6.26 -6.31 -7.47
CA MET A 43 5.84 -6.34 -8.87
C MET A 43 4.72 -5.36 -9.16
N VAL A 44 3.67 -5.35 -8.32
CA VAL A 44 2.53 -4.43 -8.45
C VAL A 44 2.97 -2.96 -8.35
N THR A 45 3.82 -2.63 -7.37
CA THR A 45 4.26 -1.25 -7.12
C THR A 45 5.21 -0.76 -8.21
N LEU A 46 6.12 -1.62 -8.66
CA LEU A 46 7.05 -1.30 -9.75
C LEU A 46 6.28 -1.08 -11.06
N ASP A 47 5.34 -1.97 -11.39
CA ASP A 47 4.54 -1.90 -12.61
C ASP A 47 3.67 -0.64 -12.69
N ALA A 48 3.13 -0.19 -11.55
CA ALA A 48 2.35 1.06 -11.48
C ALA A 48 3.16 2.31 -11.89
N LEU A 49 4.47 2.30 -11.64
CA LEU A 49 5.33 3.48 -11.82
C LEU A 49 6.20 3.40 -13.09
N VAL A 50 6.56 2.19 -13.50
CA VAL A 50 7.46 1.97 -14.65
C VAL A 50 6.86 2.45 -15.97
N VAL A 51 5.53 2.40 -16.12
CA VAL A 51 4.84 2.76 -17.36
C VAL A 51 4.97 4.24 -17.69
N ALA A 52 5.01 5.12 -16.69
CA ALA A 52 5.16 6.56 -16.89
C ALA A 52 6.47 6.91 -17.61
N SER A 53 7.56 6.18 -17.32
CA SER A 53 8.86 6.40 -17.99
C SER A 53 8.88 5.95 -19.46
N ALA A 54 7.89 5.13 -19.87
CA ALA A 54 7.75 4.63 -21.24
C ALA A 54 6.77 5.45 -22.10
N PHE A 55 6.11 6.47 -21.57
CA PHE A 55 5.07 7.23 -22.29
C PHE A 55 5.56 7.80 -23.62
N ALA A 56 6.77 8.34 -23.67
CA ALA A 56 7.32 8.91 -24.90
C ALA A 56 7.51 7.84 -26.00
N THR A 57 8.01 6.66 -25.63
CA THR A 57 8.23 5.55 -26.58
C THR A 57 6.93 4.88 -26.99
N ILE A 58 5.96 4.71 -26.07
CA ILE A 58 4.61 4.21 -26.37
C ILE A 58 3.90 5.17 -27.34
N ARG A 59 4.02 6.49 -27.09
CA ARG A 59 3.45 7.51 -27.98
C ARG A 59 3.95 7.40 -29.40
N GLY A 60 5.27 7.23 -29.58
CA GLY A 60 5.88 7.09 -30.89
C GLY A 60 5.46 5.82 -31.62
N ASP A 61 5.40 4.69 -30.90
CA ASP A 61 5.15 3.36 -31.50
C ASP A 61 3.65 3.11 -31.79
N LEU A 62 2.75 3.56 -30.88
CA LEU A 62 1.30 3.35 -31.02
C LEU A 62 0.54 4.60 -31.49
N HIS A 63 1.23 5.69 -31.84
CA HIS A 63 0.66 6.97 -32.26
C HIS A 63 -0.42 7.49 -31.30
N ALA A 64 -0.18 7.33 -29.97
CA ALA A 64 -1.14 7.63 -28.93
C ALA A 64 -1.22 9.13 -28.63
N SER A 65 -2.43 9.62 -28.31
CA SER A 65 -2.62 10.96 -27.72
C SER A 65 -2.14 11.00 -26.25
N ILE A 66 -1.94 12.19 -25.71
CA ILE A 66 -1.54 12.37 -24.30
C ILE A 66 -2.62 11.78 -23.38
N ASP A 67 -3.90 12.01 -23.67
CA ASP A 67 -5.01 11.47 -22.89
C ASP A 67 -5.02 9.93 -22.88
N GLN A 68 -4.78 9.31 -24.03
CA GLN A 68 -4.68 7.85 -24.13
C GLN A 68 -3.51 7.28 -23.31
N LEU A 69 -2.36 7.99 -23.25
CA LEU A 69 -1.24 7.61 -22.41
C LEU A 69 -1.60 7.71 -20.92
N GLN A 70 -2.25 8.78 -20.51
CA GLN A 70 -2.74 8.89 -19.13
C GLN A 70 -3.73 7.77 -18.79
N TRP A 71 -4.58 7.39 -19.75
CA TRP A 71 -5.49 6.25 -19.57
C TRP A 71 -4.79 4.92 -19.36
N THR A 72 -3.58 4.71 -19.89
CA THR A 72 -2.83 3.47 -19.61
C THR A 72 -2.45 3.33 -18.13
N ALA A 73 -2.17 4.44 -17.44
CA ALA A 73 -1.90 4.44 -16.00
C ALA A 73 -3.19 4.46 -15.16
N ASN A 74 -4.15 5.30 -15.58
CA ASN A 74 -5.41 5.49 -14.84
C ASN A 74 -6.27 4.23 -14.83
N ALA A 75 -6.41 3.52 -15.96
CA ALA A 75 -7.18 2.29 -16.05
C ALA A 75 -6.67 1.21 -15.08
N TYR A 76 -5.36 1.08 -14.94
CA TYR A 76 -4.72 0.21 -13.96
C TYR A 76 -5.06 0.63 -12.53
N THR A 77 -4.83 1.88 -12.19
CA THR A 77 -5.04 2.41 -10.83
C THR A 77 -6.51 2.36 -10.41
N LEU A 78 -7.42 2.68 -11.33
CA LEU A 78 -8.87 2.59 -11.12
C LEU A 78 -9.31 1.15 -10.81
N SER A 79 -8.95 0.20 -11.68
CA SER A 79 -9.34 -1.19 -11.49
C SER A 79 -8.70 -1.80 -10.24
N LEU A 80 -7.45 -1.41 -9.91
CA LEU A 80 -6.81 -1.75 -8.65
C LEU A 80 -7.62 -1.26 -7.46
N ALA A 81 -7.93 0.04 -7.41
CA ALA A 81 -8.58 0.66 -6.26
C ALA A 81 -10.00 0.09 -6.02
N MET A 82 -10.81 -0.03 -7.07
CA MET A 82 -12.19 -0.49 -6.95
C MET A 82 -12.31 -1.96 -6.52
N LEU A 83 -11.34 -2.82 -6.88
CA LEU A 83 -11.42 -4.25 -6.59
C LEU A 83 -10.69 -4.67 -5.31
N LEU A 84 -9.93 -3.77 -4.65
CA LEU A 84 -9.18 -4.08 -3.42
C LEU A 84 -10.06 -4.70 -2.34
N MET A 85 -11.25 -4.15 -2.13
CA MET A 85 -12.17 -4.63 -1.10
C MET A 85 -12.81 -5.96 -1.48
N VAL A 86 -13.20 -6.11 -2.74
CA VAL A 86 -13.69 -7.39 -3.29
C VAL A 86 -12.64 -8.49 -3.08
N ALA A 87 -11.39 -8.19 -3.40
CA ALA A 87 -10.28 -9.11 -3.23
C ALA A 87 -10.08 -9.53 -1.78
N ALA A 88 -10.18 -8.59 -0.82
CA ALA A 88 -10.05 -8.87 0.61
C ALA A 88 -11.12 -9.85 1.08
N VAL A 89 -12.39 -9.62 0.71
CA VAL A 89 -13.53 -10.50 1.06
C VAL A 89 -13.40 -11.89 0.42
N LEU A 90 -13.04 -11.93 -0.87
CA LEU A 90 -12.85 -13.22 -1.57
C LEU A 90 -11.68 -14.02 -0.98
N GLY A 91 -10.59 -13.36 -0.57
CA GLY A 91 -9.45 -13.99 0.07
C GLY A 91 -9.77 -14.61 1.40
N ASP A 92 -10.57 -13.95 2.23
CA ASP A 92 -11.00 -14.50 3.51
C ASP A 92 -11.93 -15.70 3.33
N ARG A 93 -12.76 -15.72 2.28
CA ARG A 93 -13.72 -16.80 1.98
C ARG A 93 -13.08 -18.00 1.27
N TRP A 94 -12.36 -17.78 0.17
CA TRP A 94 -11.82 -18.83 -0.70
C TRP A 94 -10.42 -19.28 -0.32
N GLY A 95 -9.75 -18.51 0.54
CA GLY A 95 -8.37 -18.73 0.96
C GLY A 95 -7.42 -17.73 0.37
N ARG A 96 -6.62 -17.12 1.24
CA ARG A 96 -5.70 -16.02 0.89
C ARG A 96 -4.65 -16.44 -0.11
N ARG A 97 -4.08 -17.66 0.03
CA ARG A 97 -3.08 -18.17 -0.92
C ARG A 97 -3.70 -18.38 -2.31
N ARG A 98 -4.89 -18.98 -2.39
CA ARG A 98 -5.58 -19.23 -3.67
C ARG A 98 -5.88 -17.92 -4.39
N VAL A 99 -6.41 -16.93 -3.68
CA VAL A 99 -6.76 -15.62 -4.23
C VAL A 99 -5.49 -14.85 -4.61
N PHE A 100 -4.42 -14.93 -3.82
CA PHE A 100 -3.12 -14.36 -4.13
C PHE A 100 -2.53 -14.94 -5.43
N VAL A 101 -2.54 -16.27 -5.57
CA VAL A 101 -2.07 -16.96 -6.77
C VAL A 101 -2.94 -16.63 -7.99
N GLY A 102 -4.26 -16.58 -7.83
CA GLY A 102 -5.19 -16.15 -8.88
C GLY A 102 -4.91 -14.72 -9.34
N GLY A 103 -4.66 -13.81 -8.38
CA GLY A 103 -4.25 -12.43 -8.67
C GLY A 103 -2.91 -12.36 -9.42
N LEU A 104 -1.91 -13.11 -8.98
CA LEU A 104 -0.61 -13.20 -9.66
C LEU A 104 -0.76 -13.73 -11.08
N PHE A 105 -1.57 -14.77 -11.29
CA PHE A 105 -1.84 -15.33 -12.61
C PHE A 105 -2.49 -14.29 -13.53
N LEU A 106 -3.55 -13.63 -13.04
CA LEU A 106 -4.26 -12.59 -13.80
C LEU A 106 -3.33 -11.42 -14.14
N PHE A 107 -2.55 -10.95 -13.18
CA PHE A 107 -1.58 -9.88 -13.35
C PHE A 107 -0.52 -10.24 -14.39
N THR A 108 0.05 -11.45 -14.29
CA THR A 108 1.11 -11.94 -15.18
C THR A 108 0.61 -12.15 -16.61
N ALA A 109 -0.57 -12.75 -16.77
CA ALA A 109 -1.20 -12.95 -18.07
C ALA A 109 -1.57 -11.59 -18.72
N ALA A 110 -2.13 -10.66 -17.94
CA ALA A 110 -2.43 -9.32 -18.43
C ALA A 110 -1.15 -8.53 -18.78
N SER A 111 -0.06 -8.72 -18.03
CA SER A 111 1.23 -8.12 -18.36
C SER A 111 1.76 -8.62 -19.71
N ALA A 112 1.65 -9.93 -19.99
CA ALA A 112 1.95 -10.47 -21.32
C ALA A 112 1.05 -9.86 -22.40
N ALA A 113 -0.26 -9.68 -22.12
CA ALA A 113 -1.17 -9.02 -23.05
C ALA A 113 -0.80 -7.55 -23.30
N CYS A 114 -0.35 -6.81 -22.28
CA CYS A 114 0.18 -5.45 -22.42
C CYS A 114 1.40 -5.44 -23.36
N ALA A 115 2.34 -6.37 -23.16
CA ALA A 115 3.54 -6.47 -23.99
C ALA A 115 3.24 -6.79 -25.47
N MET A 116 2.17 -7.55 -25.73
CA MET A 116 1.73 -7.94 -27.06
C MET A 116 0.72 -6.97 -27.70
N SER A 117 0.33 -5.91 -27.01
CA SER A 117 -0.73 -4.99 -27.48
C SER A 117 -0.33 -4.30 -28.80
N PRO A 118 -1.16 -4.45 -29.86
CA PRO A 118 -0.89 -3.83 -31.17
C PRO A 118 -1.41 -2.39 -31.25
N THR A 119 -2.32 -2.00 -30.34
CA THR A 119 -2.95 -0.67 -30.33
C THR A 119 -3.01 -0.12 -28.91
N ILE A 120 -3.13 1.20 -28.78
CA ILE A 120 -3.26 1.86 -27.48
C ILE A 120 -4.55 1.42 -26.73
N GLY A 121 -5.65 1.19 -27.46
CA GLY A 121 -6.89 0.68 -26.86
C GLY A 121 -6.75 -0.72 -26.27
N ALA A 122 -6.02 -1.62 -26.99
CA ALA A 122 -5.70 -2.95 -26.46
C ALA A 122 -4.81 -2.87 -25.20
N LEU A 123 -3.84 -1.95 -25.20
CA LEU A 123 -2.99 -1.70 -24.04
C LEU A 123 -3.81 -1.21 -22.83
N ILE A 124 -4.70 -0.24 -23.01
CA ILE A 124 -5.58 0.25 -21.94
C ILE A 124 -6.47 -0.87 -21.39
N ALA A 125 -7.07 -1.70 -22.26
CA ALA A 125 -7.88 -2.83 -21.82
C ALA A 125 -7.06 -3.86 -21.03
N ALA A 126 -5.86 -4.20 -21.51
CA ALA A 126 -4.95 -5.12 -20.82
C ALA A 126 -4.49 -4.53 -19.46
N ARG A 127 -4.23 -3.24 -19.37
CA ARG A 127 -3.91 -2.52 -18.13
C ARG A 127 -5.06 -2.56 -17.12
N THR A 128 -6.30 -2.45 -17.59
CA THR A 128 -7.48 -2.60 -16.72
C THR A 128 -7.51 -3.99 -16.07
N VAL A 129 -7.28 -5.03 -16.85
CA VAL A 129 -7.23 -6.43 -16.34
C VAL A 129 -6.03 -6.64 -15.42
N GLN A 130 -4.88 -6.04 -15.73
CA GLN A 130 -3.67 -6.12 -14.91
C GLN A 130 -3.87 -5.44 -13.55
N GLY A 131 -4.55 -4.28 -13.51
CA GLY A 131 -4.93 -3.60 -12.27
C GLY A 131 -5.89 -4.43 -11.42
N ALA A 132 -6.83 -5.15 -12.04
CA ALA A 132 -7.66 -6.12 -11.33
C ALA A 132 -6.81 -7.23 -10.68
N GLY A 133 -5.84 -7.79 -11.39
CA GLY A 133 -4.88 -8.76 -10.83
C GLY A 133 -4.11 -8.19 -9.63
N ALA A 134 -3.64 -6.97 -9.73
CA ALA A 134 -2.94 -6.25 -8.66
C ALA A 134 -3.82 -6.07 -7.41
N ALA A 135 -5.12 -5.81 -7.58
CA ALA A 135 -6.09 -5.69 -6.49
C ALA A 135 -6.17 -6.97 -5.66
N PHE A 136 -6.08 -8.14 -6.29
CA PHE A 136 -6.08 -9.44 -5.59
C PHE A 136 -4.73 -9.74 -4.92
N ILE A 137 -3.61 -9.19 -5.39
CA ILE A 137 -2.29 -9.41 -4.81
C ILE A 137 -2.11 -8.64 -3.51
N MET A 138 -2.40 -7.34 -3.48
CA MET A 138 -1.99 -6.43 -2.41
C MET A 138 -2.56 -6.79 -1.02
N PRO A 139 -3.90 -6.94 -0.83
CA PRO A 139 -4.45 -7.28 0.49
C PRO A 139 -4.10 -8.72 0.89
N MET A 140 -3.99 -9.63 -0.08
CA MET A 140 -3.64 -11.02 0.19
C MET A 140 -2.19 -11.18 0.61
N ALA A 141 -1.26 -10.43 0.00
CA ALA A 141 0.13 -10.40 0.41
C ALA A 141 0.27 -10.02 1.89
N LEU A 142 -0.40 -8.95 2.31
CA LEU A 142 -0.41 -8.53 3.70
C LEU A 142 -1.11 -9.54 4.62
N GLY A 143 -2.26 -10.07 4.21
CA GLY A 143 -3.01 -11.07 4.97
C GLY A 143 -2.22 -12.36 5.20
N LEU A 144 -1.51 -12.86 4.19
CA LEU A 144 -0.62 -14.03 4.28
C LEU A 144 0.59 -13.74 5.17
N LEU A 145 1.18 -12.53 5.05
CA LEU A 145 2.31 -12.11 5.87
C LEU A 145 1.94 -12.11 7.36
N VAL A 146 0.84 -11.44 7.72
CA VAL A 146 0.38 -11.34 9.12
C VAL A 146 -0.01 -12.70 9.68
N ALA A 147 -0.60 -13.58 8.87
CA ALA A 147 -0.94 -14.94 9.27
C ALA A 147 0.29 -15.84 9.45
N GLY A 148 1.35 -15.63 8.66
CA GLY A 148 2.57 -16.43 8.69
C GLY A 148 3.56 -16.06 9.80
N PHE A 149 3.34 -14.95 10.53
CA PHE A 149 4.25 -14.47 11.56
C PHE A 149 3.59 -14.42 12.95
N PRO A 150 4.32 -14.82 14.01
CA PRO A 150 3.84 -14.67 15.38
C PRO A 150 3.68 -13.19 15.74
N PRO A 151 2.76 -12.83 16.67
CA PRO A 151 2.47 -11.43 17.03
C PRO A 151 3.70 -10.59 17.36
N VAL A 152 4.67 -11.20 18.05
CA VAL A 152 5.92 -10.53 18.50
C VAL A 152 6.82 -10.10 17.33
N ARG A 153 6.67 -10.68 16.14
CA ARG A 153 7.51 -10.39 14.96
C ARG A 153 6.75 -9.78 13.80
N ARG A 154 5.46 -9.46 13.97
CA ARG A 154 4.63 -8.87 12.90
C ARG A 154 5.11 -7.48 12.49
N GLY A 155 5.51 -6.64 13.45
CA GLY A 155 6.03 -5.31 13.15
C GLY A 155 7.30 -5.37 12.30
N TRP A 156 8.23 -6.27 12.65
CA TRP A 156 9.41 -6.50 11.80
C TRP A 156 9.05 -7.01 10.42
N ALA A 157 8.12 -7.96 10.31
CA ALA A 157 7.72 -8.53 9.03
C ALA A 157 7.02 -7.50 8.14
N THR A 158 6.11 -6.67 8.70
CA THR A 158 5.46 -5.57 7.98
C THR A 158 6.42 -4.46 7.59
N GLY A 159 7.40 -4.15 8.46
CA GLY A 159 8.47 -3.20 8.13
C GLY A 159 9.35 -3.68 6.97
N MET A 160 9.75 -4.96 6.99
CA MET A 160 10.51 -5.56 5.89
C MET A 160 9.68 -5.61 4.59
N PHE A 161 8.42 -5.98 4.69
CA PHE A 161 7.48 -5.98 3.56
C PHE A 161 7.33 -4.56 2.97
N ALA A 162 7.14 -3.55 3.81
CA ALA A 162 7.04 -2.15 3.37
C ALA A 162 8.33 -1.67 2.71
N GLY A 163 9.51 -2.02 3.27
CA GLY A 163 10.81 -1.70 2.70
C GLY A 163 10.99 -2.32 1.31
N ILE A 164 10.74 -3.63 1.16
CA ILE A 164 10.87 -4.33 -0.12
C ILE A 164 9.86 -3.78 -1.14
N THR A 165 8.61 -3.56 -0.75
CA THR A 165 7.57 -2.99 -1.63
C THR A 165 7.94 -1.55 -2.04
N GLY A 166 8.52 -0.78 -1.12
CA GLY A 166 9.00 0.57 -1.38
C GLY A 166 10.14 0.65 -2.39
N LEU A 167 10.94 -0.43 -2.53
CA LEU A 167 11.92 -0.51 -3.63
C LEU A 167 11.25 -0.42 -5.01
N GLY A 168 9.99 -0.85 -5.15
CA GLY A 168 9.24 -0.70 -6.40
C GLY A 168 9.04 0.76 -6.80
N VAL A 169 8.83 1.64 -5.82
CA VAL A 169 8.72 3.08 -6.05
C VAL A 169 10.02 3.66 -6.59
N LEU A 170 11.14 3.22 -6.02
CA LEU A 170 12.48 3.63 -6.43
C LEU A 170 12.89 3.02 -7.77
N ALA A 171 12.69 1.70 -7.91
CA ALA A 171 13.12 0.97 -9.09
C ALA A 171 12.28 1.30 -10.33
N GLY A 172 11.02 1.77 -10.16
CA GLY A 172 10.13 2.07 -11.27
C GLY A 172 10.75 2.97 -12.34
N PRO A 173 11.11 4.21 -12.03
CA PRO A 173 11.74 5.11 -12.98
C PRO A 173 13.10 4.62 -13.50
N ILE A 174 13.91 3.97 -12.65
CA ILE A 174 15.23 3.44 -13.00
C ILE A 174 15.11 2.28 -13.99
N VAL A 175 14.31 1.27 -13.64
CA VAL A 175 14.09 0.10 -14.49
C VAL A 175 13.38 0.51 -15.79
N GLY A 176 12.37 1.38 -15.68
CA GLY A 176 11.65 1.89 -16.83
C GLY A 176 12.56 2.64 -17.80
N GLY A 177 13.40 3.55 -17.29
CA GLY A 177 14.37 4.29 -18.10
C GLY A 177 15.42 3.37 -18.76
N ALA A 178 15.98 2.42 -18.01
CA ALA A 178 16.95 1.47 -18.53
C ALA A 178 16.36 0.55 -19.61
N VAL A 179 15.16 0.04 -19.39
CA VAL A 179 14.48 -0.86 -20.34
C VAL A 179 14.06 -0.11 -21.60
N THR A 180 13.55 1.11 -21.48
CA THR A 180 13.12 1.90 -22.64
C THR A 180 14.30 2.43 -23.48
N GLN A 181 15.48 2.59 -22.89
CA GLN A 181 16.69 2.96 -23.61
C GLN A 181 17.38 1.76 -24.29
N GLY A 182 17.34 0.59 -23.68
CA GLY A 182 18.06 -0.61 -24.17
C GLY A 182 17.17 -1.64 -24.87
N LEU A 183 15.87 -1.66 -24.58
CA LEU A 183 14.88 -2.59 -25.11
C LEU A 183 13.63 -1.79 -25.52
N ALA A 184 12.75 -2.40 -26.33
CA ALA A 184 11.46 -1.80 -26.63
C ALA A 184 10.63 -1.63 -25.33
N TRP A 185 9.76 -0.61 -25.28
CA TRP A 185 8.86 -0.35 -24.14
C TRP A 185 8.08 -1.60 -23.68
N ARG A 186 7.83 -2.53 -24.57
CA ARG A 186 7.20 -3.83 -24.28
C ARG A 186 7.97 -4.66 -23.26
N GLY A 187 9.28 -4.45 -23.15
CA GLY A 187 10.14 -5.12 -22.19
C GLY A 187 9.75 -4.87 -20.73
N ILE A 188 9.17 -3.69 -20.40
CA ILE A 188 8.72 -3.38 -19.04
C ILE A 188 7.62 -4.33 -18.56
N PHE A 189 6.79 -4.80 -19.47
CA PHE A 189 5.73 -5.76 -19.18
C PHE A 189 6.24 -7.20 -19.20
N TRP A 190 7.15 -7.54 -20.14
CA TRP A 190 7.74 -8.87 -20.22
C TRP A 190 8.52 -9.28 -18.99
N ILE A 191 9.14 -8.35 -18.26
CA ILE A 191 9.84 -8.62 -16.99
C ILE A 191 8.92 -9.27 -15.95
N ASN A 192 7.65 -8.87 -15.89
CA ASN A 192 6.68 -9.43 -14.95
C ASN A 192 6.36 -10.90 -15.22
N VAL A 193 6.50 -11.37 -16.45
CA VAL A 193 6.06 -12.73 -16.83
C VAL A 193 6.91 -13.81 -16.17
N PRO A 194 8.25 -13.85 -16.32
CA PRO A 194 9.06 -14.85 -15.65
C PRO A 194 9.02 -14.73 -14.12
N ILE A 195 9.02 -13.51 -13.59
CA ILE A 195 8.96 -13.29 -12.14
C ILE A 195 7.63 -13.80 -11.59
N GLY A 196 6.51 -13.44 -12.21
CA GLY A 196 5.17 -13.90 -11.81
C GLY A 196 5.03 -15.42 -11.86
N ALA A 197 5.51 -16.07 -12.92
CA ALA A 197 5.51 -17.52 -13.01
C ALA A 197 6.28 -18.19 -11.87
N VAL A 198 7.48 -17.70 -11.55
CA VAL A 198 8.29 -18.22 -10.43
C VAL A 198 7.59 -18.00 -9.09
N VAL A 199 7.03 -16.79 -8.86
CA VAL A 199 6.31 -16.47 -7.60
C VAL A 199 5.07 -17.34 -7.45
N ILE A 200 4.30 -17.60 -8.50
CA ILE A 200 3.14 -18.50 -8.50
C ILE A 200 3.56 -19.90 -8.07
N ILE A 201 4.54 -20.50 -8.76
CA ILE A 201 4.99 -21.88 -8.49
C ILE A 201 5.51 -21.99 -7.04
N LEU A 202 6.38 -21.08 -6.61
CA LEU A 202 6.94 -21.12 -5.27
C LEU A 202 5.89 -20.85 -4.19
N THR A 203 4.90 -20.00 -4.44
CA THR A 203 3.79 -19.76 -3.50
C THR A 203 2.95 -21.03 -3.30
N LEU A 204 2.63 -21.74 -4.37
CA LEU A 204 1.90 -22.99 -4.30
C LEU A 204 2.67 -24.06 -3.50
N LEU A 205 4.00 -24.09 -3.61
CA LEU A 205 4.85 -25.10 -2.98
C LEU A 205 5.24 -24.76 -1.54
N LYS A 206 5.38 -23.47 -1.19
CA LYS A 206 6.04 -23.04 0.06
C LYS A 206 5.15 -22.27 1.03
N VAL A 207 4.02 -21.72 0.58
CA VAL A 207 3.11 -20.95 1.43
C VAL A 207 1.92 -21.80 1.81
N ALA A 208 1.62 -21.90 3.09
CA ALA A 208 0.42 -22.59 3.57
C ALA A 208 -0.84 -21.76 3.28
N GLU A 209 -1.98 -22.47 3.07
CA GLU A 209 -3.26 -21.78 2.93
C GLU A 209 -3.68 -21.17 4.27
N SER A 210 -4.19 -19.95 4.20
CA SER A 210 -4.83 -19.29 5.35
C SER A 210 -6.19 -18.74 4.93
N ARG A 211 -7.16 -18.83 5.82
CA ARG A 211 -8.52 -18.33 5.61
C ARG A 211 -8.86 -17.33 6.69
N GLY A 212 -9.67 -16.35 6.35
CA GLY A 212 -10.26 -15.43 7.30
C GLY A 212 -11.56 -15.98 7.91
N LEU A 213 -12.33 -15.07 8.48
CA LEU A 213 -13.66 -15.40 8.99
C LEU A 213 -14.61 -15.72 7.83
N HIS A 214 -15.26 -16.89 7.90
CA HIS A 214 -16.31 -17.23 6.95
C HIS A 214 -17.53 -16.35 7.19
N ARG A 215 -17.75 -15.38 6.32
CA ARG A 215 -18.93 -14.50 6.33
C ARG A 215 -19.67 -14.63 4.99
N PRO A 216 -21.00 -14.48 5.00
CA PRO A 216 -21.77 -14.33 3.77
C PRO A 216 -21.23 -13.15 2.95
N LEU A 217 -21.32 -13.24 1.65
CA LEU A 217 -20.89 -12.18 0.74
C LEU A 217 -21.94 -11.07 0.76
N ASP A 218 -21.58 -9.90 1.22
CA ASP A 218 -22.41 -8.70 1.12
C ASP A 218 -22.31 -8.14 -0.30
N VAL A 219 -23.14 -8.68 -1.20
CA VAL A 219 -23.14 -8.25 -2.59
C VAL A 219 -23.55 -6.77 -2.74
N PRO A 220 -24.63 -6.28 -2.09
CA PRO A 220 -24.99 -4.86 -2.17
C PRO A 220 -23.90 -3.94 -1.65
N GLY A 221 -23.31 -4.23 -0.47
CA GLY A 221 -22.19 -3.45 0.06
C GLY A 221 -20.98 -3.44 -0.87
N THR A 222 -20.65 -4.60 -1.46
CA THR A 222 -19.56 -4.73 -2.44
C THR A 222 -19.80 -3.85 -3.68
N VAL A 223 -21.00 -3.86 -4.23
CA VAL A 223 -21.37 -3.05 -5.40
C VAL A 223 -21.30 -1.55 -5.08
N LEU A 224 -21.91 -1.15 -3.95
CA LEU A 224 -21.95 0.25 -3.54
C LEU A 224 -20.55 0.85 -3.34
N ILE A 225 -19.66 0.13 -2.61
CA ILE A 225 -18.30 0.65 -2.38
C ILE A 225 -17.47 0.63 -3.66
N THR A 226 -17.59 -0.40 -4.49
CA THR A 226 -16.84 -0.52 -5.76
C THR A 226 -17.23 0.60 -6.72
N LEU A 227 -18.52 0.81 -6.96
CA LEU A 227 -19.00 1.87 -7.84
C LEU A 227 -18.79 3.26 -7.23
N GLY A 228 -18.92 3.41 -5.91
CA GLY A 228 -18.67 4.67 -5.21
C GLY A 228 -17.20 5.10 -5.32
N VAL A 229 -16.26 4.19 -5.07
CA VAL A 229 -14.82 4.46 -5.22
C VAL A 229 -14.46 4.71 -6.68
N LEU A 230 -15.02 3.93 -7.62
CA LEU A 230 -14.83 4.12 -9.05
C LEU A 230 -15.26 5.53 -9.49
N ALA A 231 -16.48 5.93 -9.13
CA ALA A 231 -17.03 7.24 -9.51
C ALA A 231 -16.21 8.40 -8.88
N LEU A 232 -15.78 8.27 -7.61
CA LEU A 232 -14.94 9.30 -6.99
C LEU A 232 -13.59 9.41 -7.68
N ILE A 233 -12.88 8.30 -7.90
CA ILE A 233 -11.56 8.35 -8.53
C ILE A 233 -11.70 8.85 -9.99
N TRP A 234 -12.72 8.40 -10.70
CA TRP A 234 -13.02 8.90 -12.05
C TRP A 234 -13.21 10.41 -12.06
N GLY A 235 -14.11 10.94 -11.23
CA GLY A 235 -14.37 12.38 -11.15
C GLY A 235 -13.15 13.20 -10.76
N VAL A 236 -12.32 12.65 -9.84
CA VAL A 236 -11.06 13.27 -9.41
C VAL A 236 -10.03 13.31 -10.55
N VAL A 237 -9.86 12.21 -11.29
CA VAL A 237 -8.92 12.12 -12.43
C VAL A 237 -9.35 13.04 -13.60
N HIS A 238 -10.66 13.19 -13.82
CA HIS A 238 -11.19 14.06 -14.88
C HIS A 238 -11.40 15.52 -14.44
N GLY A 239 -11.24 15.81 -13.16
CA GLY A 239 -11.48 17.15 -12.60
C GLY A 239 -10.64 18.24 -13.25
N GLU A 240 -9.37 17.97 -13.52
CA GLU A 240 -8.48 18.94 -14.15
C GLU A 240 -8.66 19.00 -15.67
N PRO A 241 -8.65 17.87 -16.44
CA PRO A 241 -8.81 17.92 -17.89
C PRO A 241 -10.17 18.45 -18.36
N ALA A 242 -11.28 18.06 -17.69
CA ALA A 242 -12.64 18.46 -18.07
C ALA A 242 -13.13 19.74 -17.38
N GLY A 243 -12.38 20.21 -16.38
CA GLY A 243 -12.76 21.32 -15.50
C GLY A 243 -13.64 20.86 -14.32
N TRP A 244 -13.26 21.28 -13.12
CA TRP A 244 -13.93 20.90 -11.86
C TRP A 244 -15.43 21.26 -11.80
N GLY A 245 -15.86 22.28 -12.57
CA GLY A 245 -17.27 22.72 -12.69
C GLY A 245 -18.03 22.03 -13.81
N SER A 246 -17.43 21.15 -14.58
CA SER A 246 -18.14 20.45 -15.67
C SER A 246 -19.22 19.52 -15.11
N SER A 247 -20.33 19.38 -15.85
CA SER A 247 -21.43 18.51 -15.44
C SER A 247 -21.00 17.06 -15.25
N GLU A 248 -20.08 16.58 -16.06
CA GLU A 248 -19.52 15.23 -15.96
C GLU A 248 -18.80 15.01 -14.62
N VAL A 249 -17.90 15.92 -14.24
CA VAL A 249 -17.12 15.83 -13.00
C VAL A 249 -18.02 15.99 -11.78
N VAL A 250 -18.93 16.98 -11.78
CA VAL A 250 -19.86 17.21 -10.67
C VAL A 250 -20.79 16.01 -10.49
N VAL A 251 -21.35 15.46 -11.58
CA VAL A 251 -22.24 14.29 -11.52
C VAL A 251 -21.48 13.05 -11.03
N THR A 252 -20.28 12.81 -11.51
CA THR A 252 -19.50 11.62 -11.06
C THR A 252 -19.07 11.73 -9.60
N LEU A 253 -18.61 12.89 -9.15
CA LEU A 253 -18.24 13.11 -7.75
C LEU A 253 -19.44 13.02 -6.81
N THR A 254 -20.57 13.62 -7.16
CA THR A 254 -21.81 13.55 -6.37
C THR A 254 -22.37 12.13 -6.34
N THR A 255 -22.36 11.42 -7.47
CA THR A 255 -22.75 10.01 -7.54
C THR A 255 -21.85 9.14 -6.66
N GLY A 256 -20.52 9.32 -6.74
CA GLY A 256 -19.56 8.61 -5.91
C GLY A 256 -19.79 8.87 -4.42
N ALA A 257 -19.96 10.11 -4.03
CA ALA A 257 -20.27 10.47 -2.63
C ALA A 257 -21.60 9.86 -2.17
N THR A 258 -22.65 9.91 -2.99
CA THR A 258 -23.96 9.32 -2.67
C THR A 258 -23.87 7.80 -2.50
N LEU A 259 -23.15 7.12 -3.39
CA LEU A 259 -22.95 5.67 -3.30
C LEU A 259 -22.15 5.30 -2.04
N LEU A 260 -21.14 6.08 -1.64
CA LEU A 260 -20.42 5.83 -0.39
C LEU A 260 -21.26 6.10 0.85
N VAL A 261 -22.10 7.13 0.85
CA VAL A 261 -23.08 7.35 1.93
C VAL A 261 -24.07 6.19 1.97
N GLY A 262 -24.58 5.75 0.80
CA GLY A 262 -25.42 4.58 0.68
C GLY A 262 -24.74 3.30 1.20
N PHE A 263 -23.46 3.12 0.90
CA PHE A 263 -22.65 2.03 1.45
C PHE A 263 -22.58 2.08 2.99
N LEU A 264 -22.27 3.23 3.57
CA LEU A 264 -22.22 3.38 5.03
C LEU A 264 -23.59 3.12 5.68
N ALA A 265 -24.66 3.59 5.06
CA ALA A 265 -26.02 3.35 5.54
C ALA A 265 -26.43 1.87 5.43
N TRP A 266 -25.99 1.20 4.36
CA TRP A 266 -26.18 -0.24 4.18
C TRP A 266 -25.40 -1.05 5.23
N GLU A 267 -24.10 -0.78 5.38
CA GLU A 267 -23.24 -1.46 6.34
C GLU A 267 -23.71 -1.28 7.81
N ALA A 268 -24.29 -0.12 8.14
CA ALA A 268 -24.88 0.13 9.47
C ALA A 268 -26.10 -0.73 9.75
N LYS A 269 -26.84 -1.19 8.71
CA LYS A 269 -28.08 -1.96 8.82
C LYS A 269 -27.91 -3.43 8.45
N SER A 270 -26.84 -3.78 7.74
CA SER A 270 -26.61 -5.16 7.25
C SER A 270 -26.40 -6.12 8.43
N PRO A 271 -27.07 -7.28 8.46
CA PRO A 271 -26.83 -8.32 9.47
C PRO A 271 -25.43 -8.95 9.33
N HIS A 272 -24.84 -8.89 8.12
CA HIS A 272 -23.53 -9.44 7.83
C HIS A 272 -22.67 -8.39 7.10
N PRO A 273 -22.30 -7.30 7.77
CA PRO A 273 -21.57 -6.22 7.12
C PRO A 273 -20.22 -6.70 6.61
N MET A 274 -19.86 -6.28 5.39
CA MET A 274 -18.54 -6.54 4.80
C MET A 274 -17.44 -5.80 5.57
N VAL A 275 -17.71 -4.54 5.90
CA VAL A 275 -16.86 -3.68 6.72
C VAL A 275 -17.60 -3.38 8.02
N PRO A 276 -17.37 -4.11 9.10
CA PRO A 276 -18.02 -3.80 10.37
C PRO A 276 -17.65 -2.40 10.83
N LEU A 277 -18.58 -1.44 10.73
CA LEU A 277 -18.33 -0.03 11.08
C LEU A 277 -17.87 0.13 12.53
N ARG A 278 -18.19 -0.82 13.40
CA ARG A 278 -17.66 -0.89 14.77
C ARG A 278 -16.12 -0.95 14.82
N LEU A 279 -15.43 -1.39 13.77
CA LEU A 279 -13.97 -1.38 13.72
C LEU A 279 -13.44 0.05 13.77
N PHE A 280 -14.16 1.01 13.19
CA PHE A 280 -13.81 2.43 13.23
C PHE A 280 -14.06 3.06 14.61
N GLY A 281 -14.78 2.40 15.50
CA GLY A 281 -14.85 2.75 16.92
C GLY A 281 -13.54 2.49 17.67
N ASN A 282 -12.64 1.66 17.13
CA ASN A 282 -11.30 1.45 17.69
C ASN A 282 -10.38 2.60 17.26
N PRO A 283 -9.83 3.39 18.20
CA PRO A 283 -8.98 4.54 17.89
C PRO A 283 -7.77 4.17 17.04
N SER A 284 -7.12 3.02 17.32
CA SER A 284 -5.95 2.57 16.55
C SER A 284 -6.31 2.23 15.11
N PHE A 285 -7.49 1.64 14.87
CA PHE A 285 -7.96 1.30 13.54
C PHE A 285 -8.26 2.57 12.72
N SER A 286 -9.03 3.49 13.28
CA SER A 286 -9.41 4.73 12.59
C SER A 286 -8.24 5.67 12.38
N ALA A 287 -7.42 5.90 13.41
CA ALA A 287 -6.25 6.76 13.33
C ALA A 287 -5.19 6.18 12.38
N GLY A 288 -4.97 4.87 12.38
CA GLY A 288 -4.04 4.20 11.46
C GLY A 288 -4.47 4.31 10.00
N ASN A 289 -5.78 4.16 9.71
CA ASN A 289 -6.33 4.35 8.37
C ASN A 289 -6.25 5.82 7.92
N ALA A 290 -6.59 6.78 8.78
CA ALA A 290 -6.47 8.21 8.49
C ALA A 290 -5.00 8.62 8.25
N ALA A 291 -4.07 8.13 9.08
CA ALA A 291 -2.65 8.34 8.89
C ALA A 291 -2.15 7.78 7.56
N GLY A 292 -2.56 6.57 7.18
CA GLY A 292 -2.20 5.95 5.91
C GLY A 292 -2.78 6.68 4.69
N PHE A 293 -4.02 7.17 4.78
CA PHE A 293 -4.66 7.99 3.76
C PHE A 293 -3.89 9.31 3.54
N LEU A 294 -3.64 10.08 4.61
CA LEU A 294 -2.97 11.38 4.55
C LEU A 294 -1.50 11.26 4.16
N LEU A 295 -0.81 10.19 4.62
CA LEU A 295 0.55 9.86 4.21
C LEU A 295 0.65 9.73 2.69
N THR A 296 -0.22 8.93 2.08
CA THR A 296 -0.16 8.69 0.64
C THR A 296 -0.74 9.84 -0.18
N ALA A 297 -1.71 10.59 0.36
CA ALA A 297 -2.19 11.82 -0.24
C ALA A 297 -1.06 12.85 -0.41
N ALA A 298 -0.22 13.01 0.60
CA ALA A 298 0.95 13.87 0.52
C ALA A 298 2.04 13.31 -0.40
N LEU A 299 2.32 11.98 -0.31
CA LEU A 299 3.49 11.37 -0.91
C LEU A 299 3.42 11.27 -2.44
N PHE A 300 2.32 10.70 -3.01
CA PHE A 300 2.30 10.32 -4.43
C PHE A 300 2.41 11.52 -5.36
N ALA A 301 1.63 12.54 -5.12
CA ALA A 301 1.71 13.74 -5.94
C ALA A 301 3.05 14.48 -5.77
N THR A 302 3.54 14.58 -4.53
CA THR A 302 4.81 15.27 -4.28
C THR A 302 5.99 14.56 -4.96
N VAL A 303 6.04 13.22 -4.91
CA VAL A 303 7.08 12.46 -5.63
C VAL A 303 6.94 12.63 -7.15
N PHE A 304 5.71 12.66 -7.66
CA PHE A 304 5.44 12.90 -9.08
C PHE A 304 5.95 14.27 -9.54
N PHE A 305 5.59 15.35 -8.83
CA PHE A 305 6.05 16.69 -9.16
C PHE A 305 7.56 16.88 -8.89
N ALA A 306 8.12 16.25 -7.84
CA ALA A 306 9.55 16.29 -7.57
C ALA A 306 10.38 15.66 -8.71
N ALA A 307 9.88 14.56 -9.32
CA ALA A 307 10.54 13.97 -10.49
C ALA A 307 10.55 14.93 -11.70
N GLN A 308 9.48 15.70 -11.88
CA GLN A 308 9.38 16.73 -12.92
C GLN A 308 10.28 17.95 -12.61
N ASP A 309 10.37 18.35 -11.35
CA ASP A 309 11.27 19.43 -10.90
C ASP A 309 12.74 19.07 -11.18
N MET A 310 13.15 17.83 -10.92
CA MET A 310 14.48 17.34 -11.27
C MET A 310 14.75 17.43 -12.79
N HIS A 311 13.75 17.20 -13.60
CA HIS A 311 13.86 17.37 -15.05
C HIS A 311 13.91 18.85 -15.47
N ALA A 312 13.01 19.67 -14.94
CA ALA A 312 12.87 21.09 -15.31
C ALA A 312 14.01 21.95 -14.79
N ALA A 313 14.41 21.77 -13.51
CA ALA A 313 15.41 22.60 -12.85
C ALA A 313 16.85 22.17 -13.14
N TYR A 314 17.10 20.87 -13.32
CA TYR A 314 18.47 20.32 -13.46
C TYR A 314 18.74 19.65 -14.80
N GLY A 315 17.79 19.70 -15.75
CA GLY A 315 17.94 19.05 -17.07
C GLY A 315 18.10 17.53 -17.00
N ALA A 316 17.73 16.91 -15.87
CA ALA A 316 17.94 15.50 -15.63
C ALA A 316 17.04 14.66 -16.56
N GLY A 317 17.65 13.70 -17.26
CA GLY A 317 16.85 12.69 -17.99
C GLY A 317 16.03 11.82 -17.03
N PRO A 318 15.06 11.02 -17.54
CA PRO A 318 14.17 10.21 -16.70
C PRO A 318 14.91 9.29 -15.72
N PHE A 319 16.01 8.69 -16.14
CA PHE A 319 16.87 7.87 -15.28
C PHE A 319 17.50 8.69 -14.14
N MET A 320 18.10 9.83 -14.49
CA MET A 320 18.79 10.68 -13.51
C MET A 320 17.81 11.31 -12.53
N SER A 321 16.60 11.70 -12.97
CA SER A 321 15.53 12.15 -12.06
C SER A 321 15.17 11.09 -11.01
N GLY A 322 15.11 9.82 -11.42
CA GLY A 322 14.92 8.69 -10.49
C GLY A 322 16.08 8.55 -9.50
N VAL A 323 17.33 8.69 -9.97
CA VAL A 323 18.54 8.65 -9.12
C VAL A 323 18.55 9.82 -8.13
N GLN A 324 18.16 11.00 -8.56
CA GLN A 324 18.09 12.18 -7.70
C GLN A 324 16.99 12.08 -6.62
N LEU A 325 16.00 11.21 -6.78
CA LEU A 325 15.00 10.91 -5.74
C LEU A 325 15.43 9.82 -4.75
N LEU A 326 16.61 9.19 -4.96
CA LEU A 326 17.16 8.17 -4.05
C LEU A 326 17.28 8.60 -2.59
N PRO A 327 17.69 9.84 -2.24
CA PRO A 327 17.75 10.27 -0.85
C PRO A 327 16.40 10.15 -0.14
N TRP A 328 15.29 10.40 -0.85
CA TRP A 328 13.96 10.23 -0.31
C TRP A 328 13.54 8.76 -0.25
N THR A 329 13.50 8.10 -1.39
CA THR A 329 12.90 6.76 -1.56
C THR A 329 13.80 5.64 -1.03
N GLY A 330 15.11 5.80 -1.10
CA GLY A 330 16.09 4.81 -0.62
C GLY A 330 16.09 4.62 0.90
N SER A 331 15.67 5.64 1.66
CA SER A 331 15.51 5.54 3.12
C SER A 331 14.50 4.45 3.51
N LEU A 332 13.51 4.16 2.67
CA LEU A 332 12.47 3.15 2.91
C LEU A 332 13.06 1.75 3.07
N PHE A 333 14.09 1.43 2.29
CA PHE A 333 14.75 0.13 2.35
C PHE A 333 15.56 -0.08 3.64
N VAL A 334 16.21 0.98 4.11
CA VAL A 334 17.09 0.92 5.30
C VAL A 334 16.28 1.10 6.59
N VAL A 335 15.45 2.15 6.63
CA VAL A 335 14.79 2.59 7.87
C VAL A 335 13.54 1.79 8.18
N ALA A 336 12.73 1.40 7.18
CA ALA A 336 11.47 0.70 7.45
C ALA A 336 11.64 -0.66 8.15
N PRO A 337 12.62 -1.52 7.81
CA PRO A 337 12.87 -2.76 8.55
C PRO A 337 13.35 -2.52 9.99
N MET A 338 14.11 -1.44 10.22
CA MET A 338 14.55 -1.04 11.57
C MET A 338 13.37 -0.52 12.37
N ALA A 339 12.55 0.36 11.78
CA ALA A 339 11.32 0.86 12.36
C ALA A 339 10.39 -0.29 12.77
N GLY A 340 10.19 -1.28 11.89
CA GLY A 340 9.37 -2.45 12.19
C GLY A 340 9.80 -3.21 13.45
N ARG A 341 11.12 -3.38 13.67
CA ARG A 341 11.65 -4.02 14.90
C ARG A 341 11.40 -3.17 16.14
N LEU A 342 11.54 -1.86 16.03
CA LEU A 342 11.32 -0.94 17.13
C LEU A 342 9.81 -0.81 17.45
N ILE A 343 8.94 -0.82 16.45
CA ILE A 343 7.49 -0.84 16.60
C ILE A 343 7.04 -2.00 17.46
N ASP A 344 7.62 -3.20 17.29
CA ASP A 344 7.31 -4.37 18.11
C ASP A 344 7.63 -4.18 19.60
N ARG A 345 8.58 -3.29 19.94
CA ARG A 345 9.02 -3.02 21.32
C ARG A 345 8.35 -1.79 21.94
N VAL A 346 8.22 -0.73 21.18
CA VAL A 346 7.80 0.60 21.67
C VAL A 346 6.32 0.86 21.38
N GLY A 347 5.79 0.24 20.31
CA GLY A 347 4.41 0.44 19.82
C GLY A 347 4.36 1.31 18.58
N GLU A 348 3.18 1.37 17.98
CA GLU A 348 2.95 1.98 16.66
C GLU A 348 2.84 3.51 16.70
N ARG A 349 2.25 4.05 17.78
CA ARG A 349 1.93 5.47 17.94
C ARG A 349 3.11 6.43 17.70
N PRO A 350 4.27 6.30 18.40
CA PRO A 350 5.35 7.26 18.24
C PRO A 350 5.96 7.23 16.83
N PHE A 351 6.03 6.04 16.21
CA PHE A 351 6.59 5.90 14.87
C PHE A 351 5.67 6.48 13.79
N ALA A 352 4.35 6.31 13.92
CA ALA A 352 3.40 6.90 12.99
C ALA A 352 3.37 8.43 13.11
N SER A 353 3.29 8.98 14.35
CA SER A 353 3.18 10.42 14.56
C SER A 353 4.49 11.16 14.25
N ILE A 354 5.63 10.68 14.76
CA ILE A 354 6.94 11.29 14.49
C ILE A 354 7.30 11.14 13.00
N GLY A 355 7.02 9.98 12.41
CA GLY A 355 7.29 9.74 11.00
C GLY A 355 6.56 10.72 10.10
N LEU A 356 5.26 10.93 10.30
CA LEU A 356 4.48 11.90 9.53
C LEU A 356 4.89 13.35 9.79
N ALA A 357 5.29 13.68 11.02
CA ALA A 357 5.87 14.99 11.34
C ALA A 357 7.20 15.23 10.62
N LEU A 358 8.10 14.23 10.57
CA LEU A 358 9.34 14.31 9.81
C LEU A 358 9.09 14.44 8.31
N GLN A 359 8.12 13.70 7.75
CA GLN A 359 7.71 13.88 6.35
C GLN A 359 7.24 15.31 6.10
N ALA A 360 6.40 15.85 6.97
CA ALA A 360 5.93 17.24 6.87
C ALA A 360 7.07 18.25 6.92
N VAL A 361 7.98 18.12 7.89
CA VAL A 361 9.16 19.00 8.03
C VAL A 361 10.06 18.92 6.80
N GLY A 362 10.35 17.71 6.30
CA GLY A 362 11.17 17.53 5.11
C GLY A 362 10.55 18.19 3.87
N MET A 363 9.24 17.98 3.64
CA MET A 363 8.52 18.61 2.54
C MET A 363 8.47 20.15 2.67
N PHE A 364 8.21 20.65 3.87
CA PHE A 364 8.23 22.08 4.12
C PHE A 364 9.61 22.68 3.90
N TRP A 365 10.68 22.01 4.31
CA TRP A 365 12.04 22.47 4.05
C TRP A 365 12.34 22.46 2.54
N MET A 366 11.99 21.39 1.81
CA MET A 366 12.11 21.34 0.36
C MET A 366 11.40 22.53 -0.32
N SER A 367 10.23 22.95 0.18
CA SER A 367 9.50 24.09 -0.39
C SER A 367 10.27 25.41 -0.29
N ARG A 368 11.21 25.54 0.65
CA ARG A 368 12.05 26.75 0.83
C ARG A 368 13.33 26.72 0.01
N GLU A 369 13.78 25.53 -0.39
CA GLU A 369 15.03 25.34 -1.15
C GLU A 369 14.80 25.32 -2.68
N SER A 370 13.62 24.94 -3.15
CA SER A 370 13.32 24.69 -4.57
C SER A 370 13.55 25.89 -5.51
N THR A 371 13.67 27.10 -4.98
CA THR A 371 13.77 28.32 -5.80
C THR A 371 15.16 28.88 -5.99
N HIS A 372 16.18 28.48 -5.20
CA HIS A 372 17.45 29.26 -5.16
C HIS A 372 18.76 28.47 -5.02
N HIS A 373 18.74 27.15 -4.78
CA HIS A 373 19.96 26.40 -4.47
C HIS A 373 20.10 25.13 -5.33
N GLY A 374 21.34 24.70 -5.56
CA GLY A 374 21.62 23.49 -6.34
C GLY A 374 21.10 22.21 -5.66
N TYR A 375 21.06 21.10 -6.41
CA TYR A 375 20.54 19.78 -5.94
C TYR A 375 21.04 19.37 -4.54
N GLY A 376 22.27 19.75 -4.15
CA GLY A 376 22.84 19.39 -2.85
C GLY A 376 22.03 19.88 -1.65
N SER A 377 21.34 21.04 -1.76
CA SER A 377 20.48 21.56 -0.68
C SER A 377 19.20 20.75 -0.47
N MET A 378 18.72 20.07 -1.52
CA MET A 378 17.52 19.24 -1.50
C MET A 378 17.75 17.86 -0.84
N VAL A 379 19.01 17.38 -0.78
CA VAL A 379 19.33 16.02 -0.32
C VAL A 379 18.91 15.80 1.14
N LEU A 380 19.27 16.71 2.04
CA LEU A 380 18.97 16.55 3.47
C LEU A 380 17.46 16.59 3.76
N PRO A 381 16.68 17.58 3.26
CA PRO A 381 15.23 17.55 3.42
C PRO A 381 14.57 16.31 2.80
N MET A 382 15.05 15.81 1.65
CA MET A 382 14.59 14.56 1.06
C MET A 382 14.83 13.36 1.98
N ILE A 383 16.01 13.26 2.60
CA ILE A 383 16.33 12.21 3.56
C ILE A 383 15.36 12.28 4.75
N ILE A 384 15.13 13.46 5.31
CA ILE A 384 14.23 13.67 6.44
C ILE A 384 12.79 13.23 6.08
N ALA A 385 12.28 13.66 4.93
CA ALA A 385 10.96 13.25 4.43
C ALA A 385 10.88 11.72 4.23
N GLY A 386 11.92 11.13 3.64
CA GLY A 386 12.02 9.69 3.40
C GLY A 386 12.09 8.87 4.67
N VAL A 387 12.88 9.28 5.65
CA VAL A 387 12.91 8.68 6.99
C VAL A 387 11.51 8.75 7.61
N GLY A 388 10.84 9.90 7.48
CA GLY A 388 9.48 10.10 7.96
C GLY A 388 8.50 9.07 7.41
N VAL A 389 8.45 8.90 6.08
CA VAL A 389 7.62 7.87 5.41
C VAL A 389 7.98 6.47 5.88
N SER A 390 9.28 6.19 6.01
CA SER A 390 9.81 4.88 6.38
C SER A 390 9.42 4.46 7.80
N LEU A 391 9.24 5.42 8.71
CA LEU A 391 8.74 5.20 10.05
C LEU A 391 7.21 5.05 10.07
N ALA A 392 6.50 5.96 9.38
CA ALA A 392 5.05 6.07 9.45
C ALA A 392 4.32 4.93 8.74
N LEU A 393 4.81 4.51 7.56
CA LEU A 393 4.13 3.53 6.72
C LEU A 393 3.94 2.17 7.42
N PRO A 394 4.99 1.51 7.94
CA PRO A 394 4.82 0.25 8.67
C PRO A 394 4.07 0.42 9.99
N ALA A 395 4.20 1.57 10.67
CA ALA A 395 3.53 1.83 11.92
C ALA A 395 2.01 1.97 11.75
N ALA A 396 1.54 2.76 10.77
CA ALA A 396 0.13 2.89 10.46
C ALA A 396 -0.49 1.54 10.04
N GLN A 397 0.23 0.77 9.20
CA GLN A 397 -0.19 -0.56 8.78
C GLN A 397 -0.28 -1.54 9.96
N ALA A 398 0.70 -1.54 10.86
CA ALA A 398 0.72 -2.37 12.06
C ALA A 398 -0.40 -1.98 13.03
N ALA A 399 -0.68 -0.69 13.19
CA ALA A 399 -1.78 -0.19 14.02
C ALA A 399 -3.15 -0.71 13.55
N VAL A 400 -3.40 -0.65 12.23
CA VAL A 400 -4.66 -1.14 11.64
C VAL A 400 -4.80 -2.66 11.75
N THR A 401 -3.77 -3.40 11.38
CA THR A 401 -3.81 -4.88 11.42
C THR A 401 -3.74 -5.44 12.84
N GLY A 402 -3.09 -4.73 13.76
CA GLY A 402 -3.02 -5.07 15.18
C GLY A 402 -4.29 -4.74 15.97
N ALA A 403 -5.17 -3.87 15.44
CA ALA A 403 -6.43 -3.51 16.05
C ALA A 403 -7.54 -4.58 15.87
N VAL A 404 -7.28 -5.63 15.10
CA VAL A 404 -8.24 -6.69 14.79
C VAL A 404 -7.67 -8.09 15.11
N PRO A 405 -8.51 -9.09 15.35
CA PRO A 405 -8.06 -10.47 15.49
C PRO A 405 -7.33 -10.97 14.23
N PRO A 406 -6.40 -11.94 14.35
CA PRO A 406 -5.61 -12.44 13.22
C PRO A 406 -6.46 -12.94 12.03
N GLN A 407 -7.64 -13.47 12.31
CA GLN A 407 -8.58 -13.96 11.32
C GLN A 407 -9.16 -12.83 10.45
N ALA A 408 -9.27 -11.61 10.99
CA ALA A 408 -9.75 -10.42 10.30
C ALA A 408 -8.60 -9.58 9.67
N ALA A 409 -7.34 -10.02 9.78
CA ALA A 409 -6.19 -9.27 9.27
C ALA A 409 -6.24 -9.01 7.75
N GLY A 410 -6.80 -9.95 6.97
CA GLY A 410 -7.00 -9.75 5.52
C GLY A 410 -7.97 -8.61 5.23
N LEU A 411 -9.10 -8.58 5.93
CA LEU A 411 -10.08 -7.49 5.83
C LEU A 411 -9.47 -6.15 6.23
N ALA A 412 -8.79 -6.10 7.38
CA ALA A 412 -8.12 -4.88 7.87
C ALA A 412 -7.06 -4.39 6.88
N GLY A 413 -6.26 -5.30 6.30
CA GLY A 413 -5.29 -5.01 5.25
C GLY A 413 -5.94 -4.49 3.96
N GLY A 414 -7.09 -5.04 3.58
CA GLY A 414 -7.88 -4.57 2.44
C GLY A 414 -8.38 -3.15 2.63
N ILE A 415 -8.98 -2.85 3.79
CA ILE A 415 -9.45 -1.50 4.16
C ILE A 415 -8.28 -0.52 4.15
N TYR A 416 -7.16 -0.86 4.80
CA TYR A 416 -5.97 -0.02 4.83
C TYR A 416 -5.41 0.27 3.43
N SER A 417 -5.32 -0.76 2.57
CA SER A 417 -4.84 -0.61 1.20
C SER A 417 -5.77 0.26 0.36
N MET A 418 -7.09 0.10 0.52
CA MET A 418 -8.10 0.94 -0.14
C MET A 418 -7.96 2.40 0.32
N MET A 419 -7.88 2.66 1.63
CA MET A 419 -7.70 4.01 2.18
C MET A 419 -6.44 4.67 1.64
N ARG A 420 -5.33 3.94 1.56
CA ARG A 420 -4.08 4.43 0.98
C ARG A 420 -4.22 4.79 -0.50
N GLN A 421 -4.82 3.92 -1.31
CA GLN A 421 -4.98 4.17 -2.74
C GLN A 421 -5.92 5.36 -3.00
N THR A 422 -7.03 5.42 -2.27
CA THR A 422 -7.94 6.57 -2.33
C THR A 422 -7.23 7.86 -1.87
N GLY A 423 -6.44 7.78 -0.79
CA GLY A 423 -5.61 8.89 -0.33
C GLY A 423 -4.65 9.37 -1.41
N GLY A 424 -3.94 8.44 -2.06
CA GLY A 424 -3.04 8.77 -3.18
C GLY A 424 -3.76 9.46 -4.34
N ALA A 425 -4.91 8.94 -4.77
CA ALA A 425 -5.70 9.52 -5.85
C ALA A 425 -6.22 10.92 -5.50
N VAL A 426 -6.80 11.09 -4.31
CA VAL A 426 -7.28 12.39 -3.80
C VAL A 426 -6.11 13.37 -3.67
N GLY A 427 -4.97 12.91 -3.16
CA GLY A 427 -3.77 13.73 -3.01
C GLY A 427 -3.24 14.23 -4.35
N VAL A 428 -3.16 13.36 -5.35
CA VAL A 428 -2.76 13.77 -6.72
C VAL A 428 -3.70 14.83 -7.24
N ALA A 429 -5.03 14.66 -7.13
CA ALA A 429 -5.98 15.65 -7.59
C ALA A 429 -5.87 16.98 -6.87
N VAL A 430 -5.83 16.96 -5.53
CA VAL A 430 -5.71 18.18 -4.72
C VAL A 430 -4.42 18.92 -5.04
N LEU A 431 -3.29 18.22 -5.09
CA LEU A 431 -2.00 18.84 -5.32
C LEU A 431 -1.83 19.30 -6.78
N THR A 432 -2.44 18.59 -7.77
CA THR A 432 -2.50 19.07 -9.16
C THR A 432 -3.36 20.34 -9.26
N ALA A 433 -4.52 20.38 -8.60
CA ALA A 433 -5.36 21.58 -8.57
C ALA A 433 -4.62 22.77 -7.93
N VAL A 434 -3.85 22.53 -6.85
CA VAL A 434 -2.98 23.56 -6.26
C VAL A 434 -1.89 23.98 -7.24
N PHE A 435 -1.23 23.04 -7.91
CA PHE A 435 -0.19 23.32 -8.90
C PHE A 435 -0.70 24.21 -10.03
N THR A 436 -1.85 23.88 -10.63
CA THR A 436 -2.44 24.61 -11.75
C THR A 436 -2.98 25.99 -11.33
N SER A 437 -3.53 26.11 -10.11
CA SER A 437 -4.11 27.38 -9.61
C SER A 437 -3.07 28.50 -9.38
N VAL A 438 -1.80 28.16 -9.27
CA VAL A 438 -0.72 29.11 -8.93
C VAL A 438 0.20 29.40 -10.13
N GLY A 439 -0.12 28.88 -11.32
CA GLY A 439 0.65 29.13 -12.55
C GLY A 439 1.04 27.86 -13.29
N GLY A 440 0.99 26.70 -12.66
CA GLY A 440 1.27 25.41 -13.29
C GLY A 440 2.68 25.34 -13.90
N TYR A 441 2.76 24.92 -15.15
CA TYR A 441 4.04 24.82 -15.88
C TYR A 441 4.59 26.19 -16.34
N THR A 442 3.81 27.27 -16.30
CA THR A 442 4.29 28.62 -16.65
C THR A 442 5.10 29.25 -15.52
N ASP A 443 4.82 28.89 -14.28
CA ASP A 443 5.61 29.27 -13.10
C ASP A 443 5.83 28.02 -12.24
N PHE A 444 6.62 27.11 -12.77
CA PHE A 444 6.86 25.79 -12.15
C PHE A 444 7.45 25.89 -10.74
N PRO A 445 8.47 26.75 -10.47
CA PRO A 445 9.06 26.84 -9.14
C PRO A 445 8.05 27.24 -8.06
N HIS A 446 7.23 28.26 -8.33
CA HIS A 446 6.22 28.73 -7.38
C HIS A 446 5.11 27.70 -7.18
N SER A 447 4.68 27.05 -8.26
CA SER A 447 3.68 25.99 -8.22
C SER A 447 4.19 24.77 -7.41
N MET A 448 5.45 24.37 -7.60
CA MET A 448 6.09 23.27 -6.85
C MET A 448 6.23 23.61 -5.36
N GLN A 449 6.60 24.86 -5.03
CA GLN A 449 6.63 25.32 -3.66
C GLN A 449 5.28 25.12 -2.96
N ARG A 450 4.16 25.52 -3.59
CA ARG A 450 2.82 25.35 -3.05
C ARG A 450 2.40 23.90 -2.90
N VAL A 451 2.74 23.05 -3.87
CA VAL A 451 2.52 21.60 -3.76
C VAL A 451 3.19 21.01 -2.52
N LEU A 452 4.47 21.39 -2.28
CA LEU A 452 5.22 20.95 -1.12
C LEU A 452 4.64 21.47 0.20
N GLU A 453 4.20 22.73 0.25
CA GLU A 453 3.56 23.33 1.43
C GLU A 453 2.24 22.60 1.79
N VAL A 454 1.37 22.36 0.80
CA VAL A 454 0.10 21.62 1.02
C VAL A 454 0.38 20.16 1.35
N GLY A 455 1.32 19.50 0.68
CA GLY A 455 1.75 18.14 1.02
C GLY A 455 2.28 18.03 2.45
N SER A 456 3.05 19.02 2.90
CA SER A 456 3.50 19.15 4.29
C SER A 456 2.32 19.26 5.27
N ALA A 457 1.33 20.10 4.96
CA ALA A 457 0.13 20.26 5.80
C ALA A 457 -0.68 18.95 5.89
N LEU A 458 -0.86 18.24 4.79
CA LEU A 458 -1.51 16.92 4.78
C LEU A 458 -0.75 15.91 5.64
N SER A 459 0.59 15.86 5.53
CA SER A 459 1.44 14.99 6.35
C SER A 459 1.33 15.33 7.83
N MET A 460 1.32 16.61 8.18
CA MET A 460 1.16 17.06 9.57
C MET A 460 -0.21 16.68 10.14
N ALA A 461 -1.28 16.85 9.36
CA ALA A 461 -2.62 16.41 9.75
C ALA A 461 -2.65 14.89 9.98
N GLY A 462 -1.95 14.11 9.15
CA GLY A 462 -1.75 12.66 9.37
C GLY A 462 -0.99 12.36 10.66
N GLY A 463 0.03 13.14 10.98
CA GLY A 463 0.78 13.03 12.24
C GLY A 463 -0.08 13.29 13.47
N ILE A 464 -0.95 14.31 13.41
CA ILE A 464 -1.95 14.59 14.44
C ILE A 464 -2.93 13.43 14.58
N ALA A 465 -3.47 12.92 13.47
CA ALA A 465 -4.34 11.75 13.50
C ALA A 465 -3.66 10.53 14.15
N ALA A 466 -2.38 10.30 13.86
CA ALA A 466 -1.61 9.18 14.41
C ALA A 466 -1.39 9.28 15.94
N VAL A 467 -1.50 10.46 16.54
CA VAL A 467 -1.43 10.62 18.01
C VAL A 467 -2.58 9.87 18.71
N PHE A 468 -3.71 9.67 18.03
CA PHE A 468 -4.86 8.93 18.57
C PHE A 468 -4.71 7.40 18.46
N ILE A 469 -3.64 6.87 17.88
CA ILE A 469 -3.31 5.44 17.94
C ILE A 469 -3.10 5.07 19.42
N SER A 470 -3.82 4.07 19.92
CA SER A 470 -3.73 3.61 21.30
C SER A 470 -2.35 3.00 21.56
N SER A 471 -1.73 3.36 22.70
CA SER A 471 -0.48 2.71 23.09
C SER A 471 -0.74 1.25 23.51
N ARG A 472 0.17 0.32 23.18
CA ARG A 472 0.06 -1.11 23.57
C ARG A 472 -0.17 -1.34 25.06
N ARG A 473 0.32 -0.44 25.93
CA ARG A 473 0.09 -0.48 27.38
C ARG A 473 -1.39 -0.31 27.77
N ALA A 474 -2.14 0.53 27.05
CA ALA A 474 -3.57 0.75 27.32
C ALA A 474 -4.42 -0.48 26.95
N ASN A 475 -4.08 -1.15 25.84
CA ASN A 475 -4.82 -2.34 25.37
C ASN A 475 -4.60 -3.57 26.28
N GLY A 476 -3.42 -3.72 26.88
CA GLY A 476 -3.14 -4.76 27.87
C GLY A 476 -3.92 -4.56 29.19
N LEU A 477 -4.07 -3.31 29.63
CA LEU A 477 -4.82 -2.98 30.86
C LEU A 477 -6.33 -3.18 30.67
N THR A 478 -6.89 -2.77 29.53
CA THR A 478 -8.33 -2.96 29.21
C THR A 478 -8.68 -4.44 29.04
N ALA A 479 -7.82 -5.24 28.43
CA ALA A 479 -8.01 -6.69 28.32
C ALA A 479 -7.92 -7.38 29.70
N PHE A 480 -7.03 -6.90 30.59
CA PHE A 480 -6.91 -7.42 31.95
C PHE A 480 -8.13 -7.06 32.80
N ILE A 481 -8.63 -5.84 32.70
CA ILE A 481 -9.85 -5.36 33.44
C ILE A 481 -11.09 -6.10 32.90
N ALA A 482 -11.25 -6.25 31.57
CA ALA A 482 -12.36 -7.00 30.97
C ALA A 482 -12.32 -8.50 31.30
N GLY A 483 -11.13 -9.07 31.47
CA GLY A 483 -10.96 -10.47 31.91
C GLY A 483 -11.17 -10.70 33.41
N SER A 484 -11.11 -9.66 34.24
CA SER A 484 -11.40 -9.75 35.68
C SER A 484 -12.89 -9.69 36.01
N ASP A 485 -13.69 -9.01 35.19
CA ASP A 485 -15.16 -8.92 35.36
C ASP A 485 -15.91 -10.19 34.88
N SER A 486 -15.26 -11.08 34.15
CA SER A 486 -15.88 -12.33 33.69
C SER A 486 -15.70 -13.52 34.65
N ARG A 487 -15.13 -13.33 35.82
CA ARG A 487 -15.17 -14.34 36.91
C ARG A 487 -16.46 -14.23 37.71
N GLU A 488 -17.54 -14.79 37.15
CA GLU A 488 -18.72 -15.11 37.98
C GLU A 488 -18.33 -15.98 39.19
N PRO A 489 -18.88 -15.73 40.37
CA PRO A 489 -18.65 -16.58 41.52
C PRO A 489 -19.23 -17.97 41.24
N ALA A 490 -18.41 -19.00 41.33
CA ALA A 490 -18.85 -20.39 41.31
C ALA A 490 -19.94 -20.60 42.36
N THR A 491 -21.16 -20.80 41.90
CA THR A 491 -22.26 -21.27 42.75
C THR A 491 -21.91 -22.65 43.30
N ALA A 492 -21.77 -22.76 44.61
CA ALA A 492 -21.60 -24.02 45.30
C ALA A 492 -22.80 -24.95 45.09
N PRO A 493 -22.61 -26.23 44.85
CA PRO A 493 -23.72 -27.19 44.77
C PRO A 493 -24.30 -27.40 46.15
N LYS A 494 -25.65 -27.38 46.22
CA LYS A 494 -26.43 -27.92 47.32
C LYS A 494 -26.66 -29.42 47.10
#